data_71a425c567e3f6e9227184ef1d3702bf
#
_entry.id   71a425c567e3f6e9227184ef1d3702bf
#
_cell.length_a   1.000
_cell.length_b   1.000
_cell.length_c   1.000
_cell.angle_alpha   90.00
_cell.angle_beta   90.00
_cell.angle_gamma   90.00
#
_symmetry.space_group_name_H-M   'P 1'
#
loop_
_entity.id
_entity.type
_entity.pdbx_description
1 polymer ?
#
loop_
_entity_poly.entity_id
_entity_poly.type
_entity_poly.pdbx_seq_one_letter_code
_entity_poly.pdbx_strand_id
1 'polypeptide(L)'
;MRSQKEMIAVFAGTTEGRQLCEYLVKQQRDIVGFVATEYGRALLDEETKKRVRVGRLTETEMEQVLKTESPSLVVDATHPYAMEVTQNIQTACTKLNLPYLRLKRKETKLEQDETTILVKSAKEAADWLLKKKGNVLLTIGSKEMEAFQILPDFTQRIYARILPMASMIAKWEQKGLTGRHLIGMQGPFSEQMNRAMIEEFQIQYLVTKESGATGGFIQKREAAKKTGCKLVVIERPQKEEGISLEELMKQLGGEDEENCNCWSWNGKLEDADCGSEGTNPAGTAFDWSKTSDRTVFSCTDRD
;
A
#
# COMPACT_ATOMS: atom_id res chain seq x y z
N MET A 1 14.07 -33.84 20.30
CA MET A 1 13.85 -33.58 18.88
C MET A 1 13.47 -32.08 18.75
N ARG A 2 14.31 -31.26 18.13
CA ARG A 2 13.92 -29.87 17.80
C ARG A 2 12.78 -29.99 16.78
N SER A 3 11.59 -29.53 17.15
CA SER A 3 10.52 -29.26 16.18
C SER A 3 11.15 -28.48 15.02
N GLN A 4 11.09 -28.99 13.78
CA GLN A 4 11.45 -28.22 12.62
C GLN A 4 10.53 -26.98 12.65
N LYS A 5 11.11 -25.83 12.95
CA LYS A 5 10.38 -24.58 12.87
C LYS A 5 9.94 -24.41 11.43
N GLU A 6 8.64 -24.38 11.22
CA GLU A 6 8.04 -24.20 9.91
C GLU A 6 8.37 -22.81 9.39
N MET A 7 9.29 -22.74 8.42
CA MET A 7 9.67 -21.48 7.78
C MET A 7 8.58 -21.02 6.80
N ILE A 8 8.24 -19.75 6.82
CA ILE A 8 7.27 -19.13 5.91
C ILE A 8 8.02 -18.17 5.00
N ALA A 9 7.89 -18.35 3.67
CA ALA A 9 8.39 -17.41 2.68
C ALA A 9 7.29 -16.38 2.33
N VAL A 10 7.59 -15.08 2.45
CA VAL A 10 6.61 -14.00 2.19
C VAL A 10 7.13 -13.06 1.10
N PHE A 11 6.47 -13.05 -0.05
CA PHE A 11 6.73 -12.06 -1.11
C PHE A 11 5.94 -10.77 -0.81
N ALA A 12 6.57 -9.82 -0.11
CA ALA A 12 5.92 -8.64 0.47
C ALA A 12 6.02 -7.44 -0.47
N GLY A 13 4.99 -7.20 -1.27
CA GLY A 13 4.90 -6.05 -2.18
C GLY A 13 3.82 -5.02 -1.78
N THR A 14 3.14 -5.24 -0.68
CA THR A 14 2.00 -4.44 -0.22
C THR A 14 2.11 -4.10 1.27
N THR A 15 1.25 -3.20 1.74
CA THR A 15 1.13 -2.90 3.18
C THR A 15 0.73 -4.15 3.97
N GLU A 16 -0.18 -4.95 3.44
CA GLU A 16 -0.63 -6.20 4.04
C GLU A 16 0.51 -7.21 4.15
N GLY A 17 1.35 -7.33 3.12
CA GLY A 17 2.54 -8.19 3.14
C GLY A 17 3.57 -7.74 4.17
N ARG A 18 3.77 -6.43 4.33
CA ARG A 18 4.62 -5.88 5.39
C ARG A 18 4.07 -6.21 6.78
N GLN A 19 2.79 -5.95 7.01
CA GLN A 19 2.12 -6.25 8.29
C GLN A 19 2.20 -7.73 8.64
N LEU A 20 2.08 -8.62 7.64
CA LEU A 20 2.26 -10.05 7.84
C LEU A 20 3.69 -10.40 8.28
N CYS A 21 4.71 -9.86 7.61
CA CYS A 21 6.11 -10.09 8.00
C CYS A 21 6.37 -9.63 9.45
N GLU A 22 5.95 -8.41 9.81
CA GLU A 22 6.11 -7.84 11.14
C GLU A 22 5.35 -8.67 12.20
N TYR A 23 4.14 -9.13 11.89
CA TYR A 23 3.35 -10.00 12.75
C TYR A 23 4.08 -11.34 13.00
N LEU A 24 4.52 -12.02 11.95
CA LEU A 24 5.18 -13.31 12.06
C LEU A 24 6.50 -13.22 12.85
N VAL A 25 7.26 -12.14 12.67
CA VAL A 25 8.50 -11.90 13.46
C VAL A 25 8.17 -11.70 14.94
N LYS A 26 7.12 -10.91 15.26
CA LYS A 26 6.64 -10.74 16.65
C LYS A 26 6.20 -12.07 17.29
N GLN A 27 5.59 -12.94 16.51
CA GLN A 27 5.21 -14.30 16.93
C GLN A 27 6.40 -15.28 16.95
N GLN A 28 7.63 -14.78 16.78
CA GLN A 28 8.86 -15.61 16.77
C GLN A 28 8.83 -16.75 15.74
N ARG A 29 8.06 -16.60 14.67
CA ARG A 29 8.04 -17.54 13.55
C ARG A 29 9.28 -17.36 12.69
N ASP A 30 9.77 -18.44 12.10
CA ASP A 30 10.85 -18.36 11.11
C ASP A 30 10.28 -17.90 9.78
N ILE A 31 10.79 -16.77 9.28
CA ILE A 31 10.38 -16.21 7.99
C ILE A 31 11.58 -15.86 7.11
N VAL A 32 11.37 -15.90 5.82
CA VAL A 32 12.17 -15.19 4.82
C VAL A 32 11.24 -14.29 4.01
N GLY A 33 11.45 -12.97 4.10
CA GLY A 33 10.69 -11.99 3.35
C GLY A 33 11.41 -11.58 2.05
N PHE A 34 10.66 -11.24 1.02
CA PHE A 34 11.18 -10.72 -0.25
C PHE A 34 10.49 -9.43 -0.61
N VAL A 35 11.25 -8.36 -0.83
CA VAL A 35 10.76 -7.06 -1.29
C VAL A 35 11.53 -6.62 -2.54
N ALA A 36 10.86 -5.98 -3.48
CA ALA A 36 11.45 -5.62 -4.76
C ALA A 36 12.45 -4.45 -4.70
N THR A 37 12.46 -3.67 -3.62
CA THR A 37 13.24 -2.43 -3.53
C THR A 37 13.75 -2.16 -2.11
N GLU A 38 14.88 -1.47 -1.98
CA GLU A 38 15.37 -0.97 -0.68
C GLU A 38 14.34 -0.06 0.01
N TYR A 39 13.56 0.66 -0.76
CA TYR A 39 12.45 1.44 -0.24
C TYR A 39 11.42 0.56 0.49
N GLY A 40 11.01 -0.55 -0.11
CA GLY A 40 10.09 -1.51 0.54
C GLY A 40 10.66 -2.06 1.84
N ARG A 41 11.98 -2.33 1.89
CA ARG A 41 12.67 -2.75 3.10
C ARG A 41 12.72 -1.65 4.15
N ALA A 42 12.96 -0.40 3.76
CA ALA A 42 13.05 0.74 4.69
C ALA A 42 11.77 1.00 5.48
N LEU A 43 10.62 0.54 4.98
CA LEU A 43 9.32 0.67 5.65
C LEU A 43 9.06 -0.36 6.76
N LEU A 44 9.89 -1.39 6.87
CA LEU A 44 9.78 -2.44 7.88
C LEU A 44 10.43 -2.00 9.20
N ASP A 45 10.04 -2.65 10.31
CA ASP A 45 10.76 -2.50 11.57
C ASP A 45 12.16 -3.15 11.51
N GLU A 46 13.04 -2.78 12.45
CA GLU A 46 14.45 -3.20 12.42
C GLU A 46 14.65 -4.72 12.55
N GLU A 47 13.79 -5.42 13.28
CA GLU A 47 13.88 -6.87 13.43
C GLU A 47 13.44 -7.59 12.17
N THR A 48 12.37 -7.12 11.55
CA THR A 48 11.85 -7.66 10.29
C THR A 48 12.82 -7.42 9.14
N LYS A 49 13.49 -6.25 9.09
CA LYS A 49 14.53 -5.94 8.09
C LYS A 49 15.65 -6.97 8.01
N LYS A 50 16.01 -7.57 9.13
CA LYS A 50 17.07 -8.60 9.21
C LYS A 50 16.67 -9.91 8.51
N ARG A 51 15.37 -10.15 8.33
CA ARG A 51 14.80 -11.35 7.73
C ARG A 51 14.29 -11.16 6.31
N VAL A 52 14.52 -9.97 5.73
CA VAL A 52 14.01 -9.61 4.42
C VAL A 52 15.13 -9.38 3.42
N ARG A 53 15.01 -10.00 2.26
CA ARG A 53 15.90 -9.83 1.11
C ARG A 53 15.31 -8.83 0.14
N VAL A 54 16.18 -8.04 -0.47
CA VAL A 54 15.82 -7.02 -1.45
C VAL A 54 16.26 -7.46 -2.83
N GLY A 55 15.38 -7.35 -3.80
CA GLY A 55 15.67 -7.62 -5.20
C GLY A 55 14.43 -8.06 -5.97
N ARG A 56 14.52 -7.90 -7.29
CA ARG A 56 13.55 -8.49 -8.21
C ARG A 56 14.10 -9.84 -8.64
N LEU A 57 13.38 -10.89 -8.33
CA LEU A 57 13.76 -12.24 -8.69
C LEU A 57 13.08 -12.64 -10.00
N THR A 58 13.84 -13.24 -10.90
CA THR A 58 13.33 -14.00 -12.03
C THR A 58 12.70 -15.30 -11.57
N GLU A 59 11.96 -16.00 -12.43
CA GLU A 59 11.37 -17.30 -12.12
C GLU A 59 12.45 -18.31 -11.65
N THR A 60 13.59 -18.38 -12.34
CA THR A 60 14.69 -19.29 -12.00
C THR A 60 15.32 -18.95 -10.62
N GLU A 61 15.52 -17.66 -10.34
CA GLU A 61 16.04 -17.22 -9.04
C GLU A 61 15.07 -17.50 -7.91
N MET A 62 13.75 -17.34 -8.14
CA MET A 62 12.71 -17.72 -7.18
C MET A 62 12.75 -19.21 -6.87
N GLU A 63 12.80 -20.05 -7.91
CA GLU A 63 12.92 -21.50 -7.76
C GLU A 63 14.16 -21.88 -6.93
N GLN A 64 15.31 -21.31 -7.25
CA GLN A 64 16.56 -21.58 -6.55
C GLN A 64 16.50 -21.16 -5.07
N VAL A 65 15.97 -19.98 -4.78
CA VAL A 65 15.84 -19.47 -3.41
C VAL A 65 14.84 -20.30 -2.61
N LEU A 66 13.67 -20.60 -3.15
CA LEU A 66 12.66 -21.41 -2.48
C LEU A 66 13.15 -22.84 -2.23
N LYS A 67 13.92 -23.41 -3.14
CA LYS A 67 14.57 -24.71 -2.95
C LYS A 67 15.59 -24.69 -1.81
N THR A 68 16.38 -23.61 -1.70
CA THR A 68 17.40 -23.46 -0.65
C THR A 68 16.77 -23.22 0.72
N GLU A 69 15.77 -22.36 0.81
CA GLU A 69 15.11 -22.02 2.07
C GLU A 69 14.13 -23.11 2.53
N SER A 70 13.61 -23.94 1.61
CA SER A 70 12.68 -25.05 1.90
C SER A 70 11.51 -24.64 2.80
N PRO A 71 10.73 -23.58 2.46
CA PRO A 71 9.65 -23.13 3.30
C PRO A 71 8.51 -24.14 3.34
N SER A 72 7.80 -24.21 4.46
CA SER A 72 6.57 -24.99 4.61
C SER A 72 5.36 -24.33 3.97
N LEU A 73 5.42 -23.01 3.77
CA LEU A 73 4.37 -22.20 3.15
C LEU A 73 4.99 -21.01 2.40
N VAL A 74 4.48 -20.74 1.20
CA VAL A 74 4.81 -19.54 0.42
C VAL A 74 3.57 -18.63 0.38
N VAL A 75 3.72 -17.40 0.89
CA VAL A 75 2.67 -16.38 0.88
C VAL A 75 3.01 -15.31 -0.16
N ASP A 76 2.17 -15.19 -1.18
CA ASP A 76 2.24 -14.11 -2.16
C ASP A 76 1.39 -12.92 -1.70
N ALA A 77 2.06 -11.90 -1.16
CA ALA A 77 1.49 -10.62 -0.77
C ALA A 77 1.94 -9.49 -1.71
N THR A 78 2.18 -9.80 -2.98
CA THR A 78 2.56 -8.81 -3.99
C THR A 78 1.36 -7.94 -4.40
N HIS A 79 1.64 -6.85 -5.12
CA HIS A 79 0.58 -5.93 -5.53
C HIS A 79 -0.36 -6.62 -6.55
N PRO A 80 -1.71 -6.39 -6.48
CA PRO A 80 -2.68 -7.01 -7.40
C PRO A 80 -2.37 -6.85 -8.89
N TYR A 81 -1.69 -5.77 -9.26
CA TYR A 81 -1.29 -5.50 -10.66
C TYR A 81 0.11 -6.06 -11.02
N ALA A 82 0.74 -6.79 -10.14
CA ALA A 82 2.06 -7.39 -10.38
C ALA A 82 1.93 -8.84 -10.92
N MET A 83 1.14 -9.02 -11.96
CA MET A 83 0.77 -10.33 -12.54
C MET A 83 1.98 -11.22 -12.84
N GLU A 84 3.03 -10.65 -13.42
CA GLU A 84 4.25 -11.39 -13.79
C GLU A 84 4.90 -12.06 -12.57
N VAL A 85 5.10 -11.31 -11.49
CA VAL A 85 5.74 -11.85 -10.28
C VAL A 85 4.85 -12.88 -9.58
N THR A 86 3.52 -12.67 -9.56
CA THR A 86 2.57 -13.67 -9.05
C THR A 86 2.67 -14.97 -9.85
N GLN A 87 2.71 -14.89 -11.18
CA GLN A 87 2.84 -16.06 -12.05
C GLN A 87 4.17 -16.81 -11.80
N ASN A 88 5.27 -16.08 -11.67
CA ASN A 88 6.58 -16.66 -11.38
C ASN A 88 6.60 -17.38 -10.04
N ILE A 89 6.00 -16.78 -8.99
CA ILE A 89 5.87 -17.43 -7.67
C ILE A 89 5.06 -18.72 -7.77
N GLN A 90 3.89 -18.68 -8.43
CA GLN A 90 3.03 -19.85 -8.61
C GLN A 90 3.75 -20.97 -9.36
N THR A 91 4.46 -20.64 -10.45
CA THR A 91 5.22 -21.60 -11.23
C THR A 91 6.32 -22.25 -10.41
N ALA A 92 7.09 -21.45 -9.65
CA ALA A 92 8.14 -21.97 -8.78
C ALA A 92 7.59 -22.88 -7.67
N CYS A 93 6.47 -22.50 -7.03
CA CYS A 93 5.81 -23.31 -6.01
C CYS A 93 5.30 -24.64 -6.59
N THR A 94 4.70 -24.62 -7.78
CA THR A 94 4.22 -25.82 -8.47
C THR A 94 5.36 -26.79 -8.78
N LYS A 95 6.47 -26.29 -9.34
CA LYS A 95 7.66 -27.09 -9.63
C LYS A 95 8.28 -27.73 -8.39
N LEU A 96 8.27 -27.03 -7.28
CA LEU A 96 8.87 -27.49 -6.03
C LEU A 96 7.88 -28.21 -5.11
N ASN A 97 6.62 -28.35 -5.52
CA ASN A 97 5.52 -28.90 -4.72
C ASN A 97 5.38 -28.21 -3.35
N LEU A 98 5.51 -26.87 -3.31
CA LEU A 98 5.38 -26.05 -2.13
C LEU A 98 3.93 -25.54 -1.99
N PRO A 99 3.36 -25.54 -0.78
CA PRO A 99 2.10 -24.89 -0.50
C PRO A 99 2.17 -23.39 -0.83
N TYR A 100 1.23 -22.91 -1.65
CA TYR A 100 1.12 -21.52 -2.08
C TYR A 100 -0.19 -20.92 -1.59
N LEU A 101 -0.12 -19.68 -1.11
CA LEU A 101 -1.28 -18.93 -0.68
C LEU A 101 -1.18 -17.48 -1.13
N ARG A 102 -2.26 -16.98 -1.75
CA ARG A 102 -2.37 -15.57 -2.13
C ARG A 102 -2.99 -14.76 -0.98
N LEU A 103 -2.27 -13.73 -0.53
CA LEU A 103 -2.83 -12.74 0.40
C LEU A 103 -3.58 -11.68 -0.42
N LYS A 104 -4.91 -11.74 -0.38
CA LYS A 104 -5.74 -10.79 -1.11
C LYS A 104 -5.93 -9.49 -0.33
N ARG A 105 -5.92 -8.40 -1.07
CA ARG A 105 -6.28 -7.10 -0.54
C ARG A 105 -7.80 -6.92 -0.58
N LYS A 106 -8.38 -6.41 0.51
CA LYS A 106 -9.81 -6.11 0.59
C LYS A 106 -10.23 -5.23 -0.61
N GLU A 107 -11.20 -5.71 -1.36
CA GLU A 107 -11.75 -4.97 -2.50
C GLU A 107 -12.60 -3.80 -1.99
N THR A 108 -12.45 -2.66 -2.64
CA THR A 108 -13.38 -1.55 -2.45
C THR A 108 -14.52 -1.73 -3.43
N LYS A 109 -15.77 -1.80 -2.94
CA LYS A 109 -16.93 -1.79 -3.84
C LYS A 109 -16.88 -0.53 -4.68
N LEU A 110 -16.72 -0.70 -5.98
CA LEU A 110 -16.79 0.37 -6.95
C LEU A 110 -18.28 0.61 -7.24
N GLU A 111 -18.81 1.66 -6.70
CA GLU A 111 -20.11 2.18 -7.14
C GLU A 111 -19.84 3.06 -8.36
N GLN A 112 -20.40 2.67 -9.50
CA GLN A 112 -20.36 3.47 -10.70
C GLN A 112 -21.37 4.60 -10.53
N ASP A 113 -20.87 5.83 -10.56
CA ASP A 113 -21.67 7.03 -10.54
C ASP A 113 -21.35 7.90 -11.78
N GLU A 114 -22.04 9.03 -11.94
CA GLU A 114 -21.83 9.94 -13.07
C GLU A 114 -20.41 10.54 -13.13
N THR A 115 -19.64 10.44 -12.04
CA THR A 115 -18.30 10.99 -11.91
C THR A 115 -17.21 9.95 -12.11
N THR A 116 -17.55 8.65 -12.04
CA THR A 116 -16.60 7.53 -12.07
C THR A 116 -16.68 6.75 -13.38
N ILE A 117 -15.57 6.67 -14.09
CA ILE A 117 -15.40 5.92 -15.33
C ILE A 117 -14.53 4.71 -15.05
N LEU A 118 -15.06 3.51 -15.30
CA LEU A 118 -14.33 2.25 -15.16
C LEU A 118 -13.70 1.85 -16.48
N VAL A 119 -12.43 1.47 -16.45
CA VAL A 119 -11.65 1.01 -17.60
C VAL A 119 -10.78 -0.18 -17.23
N LYS A 120 -10.51 -1.06 -18.17
CA LYS A 120 -9.77 -2.31 -17.92
C LYS A 120 -8.25 -2.13 -17.93
N SER A 121 -7.74 -1.04 -18.54
CA SER A 121 -6.31 -0.83 -18.70
C SER A 121 -5.94 0.65 -18.80
N ALA A 122 -4.64 0.96 -18.61
CA ALA A 122 -4.10 2.29 -18.84
C ALA A 122 -4.26 2.73 -20.30
N LYS A 123 -4.18 1.77 -21.24
CA LYS A 123 -4.42 2.03 -22.66
C LYS A 123 -5.85 2.48 -22.90
N GLU A 124 -6.84 1.77 -22.38
CA GLU A 124 -8.26 2.14 -22.50
C GLU A 124 -8.55 3.50 -21.86
N ALA A 125 -7.92 3.81 -20.69
CA ALA A 125 -8.00 5.13 -20.09
C ALA A 125 -7.45 6.23 -21.00
N ALA A 126 -6.31 5.99 -21.63
CA ALA A 126 -5.70 6.93 -22.56
C ALA A 126 -6.57 7.12 -23.82
N ASP A 127 -7.07 6.04 -24.41
CA ASP A 127 -7.97 6.07 -25.58
C ASP A 127 -9.27 6.85 -25.28
N TRP A 128 -9.82 6.67 -24.07
CA TRP A 128 -10.99 7.42 -23.63
C TRP A 128 -10.68 8.93 -23.48
N LEU A 129 -9.49 9.27 -22.98
CA LEU A 129 -9.04 10.65 -22.77
C LEU A 129 -8.64 11.38 -24.08
N LEU A 130 -8.36 10.65 -25.18
CA LEU A 130 -8.09 11.25 -26.49
C LEU A 130 -9.21 12.20 -26.96
N LYS A 131 -10.46 11.85 -26.63
CA LYS A 131 -11.67 12.61 -27.01
C LYS A 131 -12.05 13.69 -26.01
N LYS A 132 -11.23 13.92 -25.00
CA LYS A 132 -11.51 14.84 -23.89
C LYS A 132 -10.47 15.96 -23.85
N LYS A 133 -10.89 17.14 -23.42
CA LYS A 133 -9.99 18.27 -23.15
C LYS A 133 -9.86 18.47 -21.65
N GLY A 134 -8.73 19.04 -21.22
CA GLY A 134 -8.47 19.38 -19.83
C GLY A 134 -7.33 18.60 -19.20
N ASN A 135 -6.89 19.03 -18.03
CA ASN A 135 -5.73 18.48 -17.33
C ASN A 135 -6.04 17.13 -16.69
N VAL A 136 -5.04 16.28 -16.67
CA VAL A 136 -5.12 14.91 -16.18
C VAL A 136 -4.08 14.68 -15.10
N LEU A 137 -4.50 14.23 -13.91
CA LEU A 137 -3.60 13.77 -12.86
C LEU A 137 -3.46 12.24 -12.92
N LEU A 138 -2.26 11.77 -13.23
CA LEU A 138 -1.93 10.34 -13.23
C LEU A 138 -1.40 9.90 -11.88
N THR A 139 -2.06 8.93 -11.26
CA THR A 139 -1.65 8.34 -9.95
C THR A 139 -1.52 6.81 -10.04
N ILE A 140 -1.12 6.29 -11.20
CA ILE A 140 -1.12 4.86 -11.55
C ILE A 140 0.25 4.19 -11.46
N GLY A 141 1.28 4.94 -11.15
CA GLY A 141 2.66 4.46 -11.18
C GLY A 141 3.33 4.61 -12.55
N SER A 142 4.65 4.70 -12.52
CA SER A 142 5.46 5.16 -13.66
C SER A 142 5.46 4.23 -14.88
N LYS A 143 5.25 2.91 -14.70
CA LYS A 143 5.29 1.96 -15.82
C LYS A 143 4.12 2.13 -16.79
N GLU A 144 2.93 2.40 -16.29
CA GLU A 144 1.71 2.49 -17.12
C GLU A 144 1.47 3.87 -17.71
N MET A 145 2.21 4.88 -17.25
CA MET A 145 2.13 6.24 -17.79
C MET A 145 2.50 6.32 -19.27
N GLU A 146 3.28 5.35 -19.79
CA GLU A 146 3.67 5.31 -21.21
C GLU A 146 2.46 5.25 -22.14
N ALA A 147 1.38 4.61 -21.72
CA ALA A 147 0.14 4.54 -22.50
C ALA A 147 -0.46 5.92 -22.79
N PHE A 148 -0.19 6.91 -21.95
CA PHE A 148 -0.75 8.26 -22.10
C PHE A 148 0.05 9.17 -23.02
N GLN A 149 1.21 8.75 -23.50
CA GLN A 149 2.02 9.51 -24.46
C GLN A 149 1.31 9.70 -25.83
N ILE A 150 0.26 8.93 -26.10
CA ILE A 150 -0.60 9.11 -27.29
C ILE A 150 -1.46 10.37 -27.22
N LEU A 151 -1.61 10.98 -26.04
CA LEU A 151 -2.46 12.13 -25.87
C LEU A 151 -1.83 13.36 -26.56
N PRO A 152 -2.59 14.12 -27.36
CA PRO A 152 -2.15 15.43 -27.80
C PRO A 152 -1.81 16.29 -26.59
N ASP A 153 -0.78 17.11 -26.71
CA ASP A 153 -0.32 18.00 -25.63
C ASP A 153 0.04 17.27 -24.32
N PHE A 154 0.55 16.03 -24.43
CA PHE A 154 0.91 15.17 -23.29
C PHE A 154 1.70 15.94 -22.23
N THR A 155 2.75 16.66 -22.61
CA THR A 155 3.67 17.38 -21.69
C THR A 155 3.05 18.60 -21.02
N GLN A 156 1.96 19.14 -21.59
CA GLN A 156 1.28 20.33 -21.07
C GLN A 156 0.04 19.96 -20.24
N ARG A 157 -0.54 18.82 -20.54
CA ARG A 157 -1.82 18.39 -20.03
C ARG A 157 -1.71 17.37 -18.90
N ILE A 158 -0.63 16.60 -18.88
CA ILE A 158 -0.43 15.55 -17.88
C ILE A 158 0.32 16.09 -16.66
N TYR A 159 -0.22 15.82 -15.50
CA TYR A 159 0.42 15.93 -14.20
C TYR A 159 0.62 14.52 -13.66
N ALA A 160 1.87 14.12 -13.48
CA ALA A 160 2.21 12.76 -13.10
C ALA A 160 2.74 12.72 -11.66
N ARG A 161 2.02 12.01 -10.78
CA ARG A 161 2.47 11.77 -9.42
C ARG A 161 3.15 10.42 -9.33
N ILE A 162 4.45 10.43 -9.07
CA ILE A 162 5.30 9.25 -9.02
C ILE A 162 6.10 9.20 -7.72
N LEU A 163 6.69 8.02 -7.40
CA LEU A 163 7.64 7.93 -6.31
C LEU A 163 8.88 8.80 -6.60
N PRO A 164 9.46 9.48 -5.59
CA PRO A 164 10.60 10.38 -5.74
C PRO A 164 11.93 9.62 -5.92
N MET A 165 11.99 8.73 -6.91
CA MET A 165 13.19 7.97 -7.26
C MET A 165 13.91 8.67 -8.40
N ALA A 166 15.20 8.98 -8.23
CA ALA A 166 15.98 9.74 -9.22
C ALA A 166 15.90 9.13 -10.63
N SER A 167 15.98 7.80 -10.75
CA SER A 167 15.88 7.12 -12.05
C SER A 167 14.50 7.28 -12.71
N MET A 168 13.43 7.34 -11.92
CA MET A 168 12.07 7.54 -12.44
C MET A 168 11.84 8.98 -12.85
N ILE A 169 12.34 9.93 -12.08
CA ILE A 169 12.29 11.36 -12.40
C ILE A 169 13.03 11.59 -13.71
N ALA A 170 14.31 11.19 -13.81
CA ALA A 170 15.12 11.35 -15.01
C ALA A 170 14.48 10.72 -16.25
N LYS A 171 13.88 9.53 -16.11
CA LYS A 171 13.15 8.85 -17.21
C LYS A 171 12.03 9.74 -17.76
N TRP A 172 11.23 10.36 -16.89
CA TRP A 172 10.06 11.12 -17.32
C TRP A 172 10.41 12.54 -17.75
N GLU A 173 11.48 13.13 -17.20
CA GLU A 173 12.06 14.37 -17.72
C GLU A 173 12.55 14.22 -19.17
N GLN A 174 13.23 13.12 -19.49
CA GLN A 174 13.65 12.79 -20.87
C GLN A 174 12.45 12.63 -21.82
N LYS A 175 11.26 12.29 -21.29
CA LYS A 175 10.02 12.20 -22.05
C LYS A 175 9.22 13.52 -22.09
N GLY A 176 9.79 14.59 -21.55
CA GLY A 176 9.27 15.93 -21.60
C GLY A 176 8.34 16.33 -20.45
N LEU A 177 8.12 15.48 -19.45
CA LEU A 177 7.43 15.87 -18.24
C LEU A 177 8.41 16.53 -17.27
N THR A 178 8.30 17.85 -17.12
CA THR A 178 9.21 18.65 -16.30
C THR A 178 8.44 19.58 -15.35
N GLY A 179 9.13 20.13 -14.36
CA GLY A 179 8.60 21.09 -13.41
C GLY A 179 7.33 20.61 -12.73
N ARG A 180 6.28 21.42 -12.74
CA ARG A 180 5.00 21.12 -12.08
C ARG A 180 4.24 19.92 -12.64
N HIS A 181 4.61 19.45 -13.83
CA HIS A 181 3.99 18.29 -14.47
C HIS A 181 4.55 16.95 -13.95
N LEU A 182 5.67 16.97 -13.23
CA LEU A 182 6.27 15.76 -12.64
C LEU A 182 6.38 15.93 -11.12
N ILE A 183 5.48 15.27 -10.39
CA ILE A 183 5.30 15.42 -8.95
C ILE A 183 5.90 14.20 -8.25
N GLY A 184 7.11 14.37 -7.69
CA GLY A 184 7.80 13.33 -6.92
C GLY A 184 7.32 13.28 -5.48
N MET A 185 6.33 12.44 -5.17
CA MET A 185 5.77 12.31 -3.81
C MET A 185 5.39 10.86 -3.50
N GLN A 186 5.52 10.51 -2.22
CA GLN A 186 5.15 9.20 -1.70
C GLN A 186 3.81 9.27 -0.98
N GLY A 187 2.91 8.35 -1.34
CA GLY A 187 1.63 8.15 -0.66
C GLY A 187 1.67 7.16 0.52
N PRO A 188 0.53 6.86 1.11
CA PRO A 188 -0.81 7.31 0.73
C PRO A 188 -1.06 8.78 1.07
N PHE A 189 -2.01 9.41 0.39
CA PHE A 189 -2.33 10.83 0.55
C PHE A 189 -3.73 10.99 1.13
N SER A 190 -3.91 12.00 1.99
CA SER A 190 -5.22 12.38 2.50
C SER A 190 -6.16 12.88 1.38
N GLU A 191 -7.45 12.92 1.65
CA GLU A 191 -8.43 13.53 0.76
C GLU A 191 -8.07 15.01 0.50
N GLN A 192 -7.69 15.74 1.55
CA GLN A 192 -7.33 17.16 1.45
C GLN A 192 -6.16 17.40 0.49
N MET A 193 -5.10 16.58 0.56
CA MET A 193 -3.95 16.69 -0.35
C MET A 193 -4.35 16.37 -1.79
N ASN A 194 -5.17 15.33 -2.02
CA ASN A 194 -5.67 15.03 -3.36
C ASN A 194 -6.53 16.16 -3.90
N ARG A 195 -7.39 16.76 -3.07
CA ARG A 195 -8.23 17.90 -3.43
C ARG A 195 -7.39 19.12 -3.77
N ALA A 196 -6.41 19.48 -2.94
CA ALA A 196 -5.51 20.60 -3.21
C ALA A 196 -4.79 20.48 -4.56
N MET A 197 -4.31 19.28 -4.92
CA MET A 197 -3.70 19.03 -6.23
C MET A 197 -4.70 19.18 -7.37
N ILE A 198 -5.93 18.70 -7.21
CA ILE A 198 -6.98 18.82 -8.23
C ILE A 198 -7.31 20.30 -8.49
N GLU A 199 -7.48 21.06 -7.44
CA GLU A 199 -7.81 22.50 -7.50
C GLU A 199 -6.63 23.31 -8.06
N GLU A 200 -5.42 23.15 -7.52
CA GLU A 200 -4.22 23.90 -7.92
C GLU A 200 -3.85 23.68 -9.38
N PHE A 201 -3.90 22.43 -9.84
CA PHE A 201 -3.54 22.10 -11.22
C PHE A 201 -4.74 22.07 -12.17
N GLN A 202 -5.90 22.51 -11.71
CA GLN A 202 -7.13 22.53 -12.50
C GLN A 202 -7.39 21.17 -13.19
N ILE A 203 -7.35 20.09 -12.42
CA ILE A 203 -7.49 18.73 -12.92
C ILE A 203 -8.97 18.42 -13.22
N GLN A 204 -9.25 18.04 -14.46
CA GLN A 204 -10.56 17.56 -14.88
C GLN A 204 -10.69 16.04 -14.76
N TYR A 205 -9.56 15.32 -14.84
CA TYR A 205 -9.54 13.85 -14.84
C TYR A 205 -8.48 13.33 -13.89
N LEU A 206 -8.88 12.57 -12.87
CA LEU A 206 -7.95 11.87 -11.98
C LEU A 206 -7.92 10.39 -12.38
N VAL A 207 -6.80 9.92 -12.90
CA VAL A 207 -6.61 8.51 -13.27
C VAL A 207 -5.95 7.78 -12.11
N THR A 208 -6.59 6.72 -11.66
CA THR A 208 -6.11 5.89 -10.55
C THR A 208 -6.38 4.41 -10.82
N LYS A 209 -5.71 3.55 -10.05
CA LYS A 209 -6.02 2.12 -9.96
C LYS A 209 -6.96 1.86 -8.80
N GLU A 210 -7.81 0.84 -8.92
CA GLU A 210 -8.51 0.28 -7.77
C GLU A 210 -7.46 -0.42 -6.87
N SER A 211 -6.94 0.30 -5.88
CA SER A 211 -5.85 -0.16 -5.01
C SER A 211 -6.30 -0.52 -3.60
N GLY A 212 -7.61 -0.57 -3.35
CA GLY A 212 -8.19 -0.77 -2.03
C GLY A 212 -8.01 0.44 -1.10
N ALA A 213 -8.54 0.30 0.12
CA ALA A 213 -8.48 1.37 1.13
C ALA A 213 -7.04 1.76 1.49
N THR A 214 -6.16 0.77 1.70
CA THR A 214 -4.73 0.97 2.01
C THR A 214 -3.94 1.65 0.89
N GLY A 215 -4.40 1.58 -0.36
CA GLY A 215 -3.82 2.28 -1.50
C GLY A 215 -4.27 3.73 -1.67
N GLY A 216 -5.07 4.25 -0.73
CA GLY A 216 -5.59 5.63 -0.78
C GLY A 216 -6.64 5.84 -1.88
N PHE A 217 -7.33 4.77 -2.30
CA PHE A 217 -8.37 4.87 -3.34
C PHE A 217 -9.57 5.68 -2.85
N ILE A 218 -10.02 5.43 -1.62
CA ILE A 218 -11.18 6.13 -1.02
C ILE A 218 -10.91 7.63 -0.97
N GLN A 219 -9.73 8.06 -0.51
CA GLN A 219 -9.35 9.46 -0.41
C GLN A 219 -9.32 10.17 -1.78
N LYS A 220 -8.89 9.47 -2.82
CA LYS A 220 -8.92 9.99 -4.20
C LYS A 220 -10.34 10.14 -4.72
N ARG A 221 -11.21 9.14 -4.45
CA ARG A 221 -12.62 9.16 -4.85
C ARG A 221 -13.36 10.32 -4.19
N GLU A 222 -13.19 10.48 -2.88
CA GLU A 222 -13.83 11.58 -2.15
C GLU A 222 -13.33 12.96 -2.61
N ALA A 223 -12.01 13.09 -2.87
CA ALA A 223 -11.46 14.33 -3.41
C ALA A 223 -12.03 14.65 -4.81
N ALA A 224 -12.10 13.67 -5.71
CA ALA A 224 -12.68 13.82 -7.03
C ALA A 224 -14.16 14.23 -6.96
N LYS A 225 -14.95 13.57 -6.10
CA LYS A 225 -16.37 13.88 -5.89
C LYS A 225 -16.58 15.31 -5.38
N LYS A 226 -15.80 15.76 -4.39
CA LYS A 226 -15.92 17.10 -3.82
C LYS A 226 -15.52 18.22 -4.77
N THR A 227 -14.62 17.95 -5.72
CA THR A 227 -14.12 18.93 -6.69
C THR A 227 -14.83 18.89 -8.04
N GLY A 228 -15.75 17.92 -8.26
CA GLY A 228 -16.34 17.68 -9.57
C GLY A 228 -15.37 17.11 -10.61
N CYS A 229 -14.17 16.69 -10.19
CA CYS A 229 -13.20 16.02 -11.04
C CYS A 229 -13.72 14.62 -11.41
N LYS A 230 -13.60 14.23 -12.69
CA LYS A 230 -13.97 12.87 -13.11
C LYS A 230 -12.88 11.87 -12.73
N LEU A 231 -13.29 10.79 -12.08
CA LEU A 231 -12.40 9.72 -11.65
C LEU A 231 -12.37 8.62 -12.71
N VAL A 232 -11.20 8.37 -13.31
CA VAL A 232 -10.98 7.26 -14.25
C VAL A 232 -10.28 6.15 -13.50
N VAL A 233 -10.97 5.05 -13.28
CA VAL A 233 -10.49 3.93 -12.45
C VAL A 233 -10.09 2.77 -13.34
N ILE A 234 -8.82 2.39 -13.28
CA ILE A 234 -8.35 1.16 -13.89
C ILE A 234 -8.70 0.02 -12.94
N GLU A 235 -9.57 -0.88 -13.39
CA GLU A 235 -10.01 -2.04 -12.63
C GLU A 235 -8.87 -3.04 -12.39
N ARG A 236 -9.01 -3.88 -11.39
CA ARG A 236 -8.07 -5.00 -11.18
C ARG A 236 -8.16 -5.97 -12.37
N PRO A 237 -7.02 -6.50 -12.84
CA PRO A 237 -7.01 -7.38 -14.03
C PRO A 237 -7.82 -8.67 -13.83
N GLN A 238 -7.90 -9.16 -12.60
CA GLN A 238 -8.65 -10.36 -12.22
C GLN A 238 -9.19 -10.23 -10.80
N LYS A 239 -10.27 -10.95 -10.49
CA LYS A 239 -10.68 -11.18 -9.09
C LYS A 239 -9.58 -12.00 -8.41
N GLU A 240 -9.04 -11.47 -7.33
CA GLU A 240 -8.05 -12.20 -6.54
C GLU A 240 -8.74 -13.31 -5.73
N GLU A 241 -8.43 -14.56 -6.05
CA GLU A 241 -8.70 -15.68 -5.15
C GLU A 241 -7.61 -15.72 -4.10
N GLY A 242 -7.97 -15.90 -2.84
CA GLY A 242 -7.00 -15.92 -1.75
C GLY A 242 -7.66 -15.63 -0.40
N ILE A 243 -6.82 -15.46 0.61
CA ILE A 243 -7.22 -15.22 2.00
C ILE A 243 -6.94 -13.76 2.40
N SER A 244 -7.75 -13.20 3.29
CA SER A 244 -7.47 -11.88 3.87
C SER A 244 -6.33 -11.94 4.89
N LEU A 245 -5.73 -10.78 5.23
CA LEU A 245 -4.69 -10.71 6.24
C LEU A 245 -5.20 -11.19 7.61
N GLU A 246 -6.41 -10.76 7.99
CA GLU A 246 -7.01 -11.14 9.26
C GLU A 246 -7.26 -12.65 9.36
N GLU A 247 -7.79 -13.26 8.29
CA GLU A 247 -8.01 -14.72 8.23
C GLU A 247 -6.68 -15.49 8.30
N LEU A 248 -5.65 -15.03 7.58
CA LEU A 248 -4.33 -15.67 7.60
C LEU A 248 -3.66 -15.55 8.98
N MET A 249 -3.71 -14.38 9.60
CA MET A 249 -3.17 -14.17 10.95
C MET A 249 -3.88 -15.09 11.96
N LYS A 250 -5.20 -15.22 11.87
CA LYS A 250 -5.97 -16.15 12.72
C LYS A 250 -5.55 -17.61 12.52
N GLN A 251 -5.33 -18.05 11.28
CA GLN A 251 -4.87 -19.41 10.99
C GLN A 251 -3.44 -19.68 11.48
N LEU A 252 -2.56 -18.68 11.40
CA LEU A 252 -1.15 -18.83 11.82
C LEU A 252 -0.93 -18.56 13.31
N GLY A 253 -1.83 -17.83 13.97
CA GLY A 253 -1.65 -17.37 15.36
C GLY A 253 -2.18 -18.32 16.44
N GLY A 254 -3.02 -19.33 16.14
CA GLY A 254 -3.61 -20.23 17.14
C GLY A 254 -4.09 -19.49 18.40
N GLU A 255 -5.36 -19.26 18.53
CA GLU A 255 -6.10 -18.90 19.76
C GLU A 255 -5.44 -17.89 20.74
N ASP A 256 -5.36 -16.61 20.35
CA ASP A 256 -5.29 -15.50 21.32
C ASP A 256 -6.22 -14.38 20.85
N GLU A 257 -7.46 -14.41 21.33
CA GLU A 257 -8.56 -13.51 20.90
C GLU A 257 -8.49 -12.09 21.50
N GLU A 258 -7.45 -11.68 22.25
CA GLU A 258 -7.54 -10.44 23.05
C GLU A 258 -6.70 -9.25 22.61
N ASN A 259 -6.01 -9.24 21.46
CA ASN A 259 -5.13 -8.10 21.13
C ASN A 259 -5.24 -7.51 19.69
N CYS A 260 -6.39 -7.59 19.04
CA CYS A 260 -6.57 -7.07 17.67
C CYS A 260 -7.14 -5.62 17.56
N ASN A 261 -7.31 -4.90 18.66
CA ASN A 261 -8.03 -3.61 18.64
C ASN A 261 -7.18 -2.33 18.77
N CYS A 262 -5.87 -2.34 18.56
CA CYS A 262 -5.04 -1.14 18.74
C CYS A 262 -4.15 -0.78 17.54
N TRP A 263 -4.67 -0.78 16.32
CA TRP A 263 -3.95 -0.16 15.19
C TRP A 263 -4.87 0.74 14.37
N SER A 264 -5.28 1.88 14.95
CA SER A 264 -5.76 3.02 14.16
C SER A 264 -4.54 3.79 13.66
N TRP A 265 -4.38 3.85 12.36
CA TRP A 265 -3.26 4.47 11.63
C TRP A 265 -3.48 5.97 11.38
N ASN A 266 -4.05 6.71 12.32
CA ASN A 266 -4.09 8.17 12.30
C ASN A 266 -3.82 8.63 13.72
N GLY A 267 -2.70 9.31 13.94
CA GLY A 267 -2.29 9.89 15.22
C GLY A 267 -3.29 10.91 15.82
N LYS A 268 -4.53 10.51 15.95
CA LYS A 268 -5.58 11.12 16.75
C LYS A 268 -6.19 10.01 17.58
N LEU A 269 -5.98 10.11 18.89
CA LEU A 269 -6.84 9.48 19.88
C LEU A 269 -8.26 10.02 19.63
N GLU A 270 -9.12 9.21 19.04
CA GLU A 270 -10.56 9.40 19.16
C GLU A 270 -11.00 8.57 20.36
N ASP A 271 -11.59 9.25 21.34
CA ASP A 271 -12.17 8.66 22.53
C ASP A 271 -13.18 7.58 22.14
N ALA A 272 -12.78 6.32 22.27
CA ALA A 272 -13.70 5.20 22.24
C ALA A 272 -14.16 4.97 23.69
N ASP A 273 -15.39 5.33 23.93
CA ASP A 273 -16.16 5.06 25.13
C ASP A 273 -16.19 3.55 25.41
N CYS A 274 -15.30 3.07 26.26
CA CYS A 274 -15.34 1.71 26.81
C CYS A 274 -16.16 1.73 28.10
N GLY A 275 -17.47 1.61 27.95
CA GLY A 275 -18.34 1.24 29.05
C GLY A 275 -18.04 -0.19 29.52
N SER A 276 -17.30 -0.33 30.59
CA SER A 276 -17.36 -1.49 31.47
C SER A 276 -17.23 -1.03 32.92
N GLU A 277 -18.34 -1.12 33.61
CA GLU A 277 -18.42 -0.95 35.05
C GLU A 277 -17.52 -1.97 35.76
N GLY A 278 -16.40 -1.50 36.27
CA GLY A 278 -15.56 -2.21 37.22
C GLY A 278 -15.55 -1.45 38.53
N THR A 279 -16.37 -1.82 39.48
CA THR A 279 -16.38 -1.28 40.85
C THR A 279 -15.07 -1.63 41.57
N ASN A 280 -14.33 -0.59 41.94
CA ASN A 280 -13.17 -0.71 42.82
C ASN A 280 -13.60 -0.37 44.26
N PRO A 281 -13.32 -1.20 45.27
CA PRO A 281 -13.74 -0.97 46.67
C PRO A 281 -12.75 -0.12 47.44
N ALA A 282 -12.47 1.11 47.02
CA ALA A 282 -11.83 2.13 47.85
C ALA A 282 -12.13 3.49 47.24
N GLY A 283 -13.20 4.12 47.71
CA GLY A 283 -13.65 5.42 47.27
C GLY A 283 -12.64 6.55 47.56
N THR A 284 -12.04 7.06 46.52
CA THR A 284 -11.55 8.44 46.45
C THR A 284 -11.62 8.87 44.99
N ALA A 285 -12.55 9.80 44.72
CA ALA A 285 -12.66 10.47 43.43
C ALA A 285 -11.47 11.43 43.25
N PHE A 286 -10.74 11.27 42.14
CA PHE A 286 -9.77 12.27 41.69
C PHE A 286 -10.41 13.13 40.60
N ASP A 287 -10.52 14.42 40.90
CA ASP A 287 -11.04 15.47 40.01
C ASP A 287 -9.90 16.01 39.12
N TRP A 288 -10.01 15.82 37.80
CA TRP A 288 -9.02 16.23 36.79
C TRP A 288 -9.27 17.62 36.20
N SER A 289 -10.09 18.45 36.84
CA SER A 289 -10.44 19.78 36.29
C SER A 289 -9.50 20.93 36.66
N LYS A 290 -8.37 20.70 37.34
CA LYS A 290 -7.43 21.76 37.70
C LYS A 290 -5.99 21.34 37.57
N THR A 291 -5.38 21.58 36.41
CA THR A 291 -3.99 22.04 36.30
C THR A 291 -3.73 22.59 34.88
N SER A 292 -4.01 23.89 34.74
CA SER A 292 -3.31 24.72 33.77
C SER A 292 -2.05 25.23 34.48
N ASP A 293 -0.86 24.77 34.10
CA ASP A 293 0.32 25.62 34.24
C ASP A 293 1.39 25.23 33.19
N ARG A 294 1.81 26.28 32.48
CA ARG A 294 2.89 26.26 31.51
C ARG A 294 4.22 26.20 32.25
N THR A 295 5.06 25.26 31.96
CA THR A 295 6.48 25.40 32.25
C THR A 295 7.30 25.09 31.00
N VAL A 296 7.89 26.15 30.47
CA VAL A 296 8.90 26.17 29.41
C VAL A 296 10.19 25.56 29.98
N PHE A 297 10.72 24.51 29.41
CA PHE A 297 12.09 24.08 29.65
C PHE A 297 12.99 24.53 28.52
N SER A 298 13.85 25.48 28.82
CA SER A 298 14.99 25.86 28.01
C SER A 298 16.13 24.86 28.21
N CYS A 299 16.65 24.35 27.07
CA CYS A 299 17.90 23.60 27.06
C CYS A 299 19.08 24.59 27.10
N THR A 300 19.91 24.50 28.12
CA THR A 300 21.24 25.11 28.12
C THR A 300 22.30 24.02 28.25
N ASP A 301 23.26 24.09 27.35
CA ASP A 301 24.51 23.34 27.33
C ASP A 301 25.22 23.28 28.66
N ARG A 302 25.90 22.16 28.94
CA ARG A 302 27.29 22.15 29.45
C ARG A 302 27.87 20.71 29.53
N ASP A 303 29.08 20.63 28.96
CA ASP A 303 30.27 19.77 29.15
C ASP A 303 30.22 18.37 28.62
#